data_54a6524525fe4f3fc7627d5989c1388e
#
_entry.id   54a6524525fe4f3fc7627d5989c1388e
#
_cell.length_a   1.000
_cell.length_b   1.000
_cell.length_c   1.000
_cell.angle_alpha   90.00
_cell.angle_beta   90.00
_cell.angle_gamma   90.00
#
_symmetry.space_group_name_H-M   'P 1'
#
loop_
_entity.id
_entity.type
_entity.pdbx_description
1 polymer ?
#
loop_
_entity_poly.entity_id
_entity_poly.type
_entity_poly.pdbx_seq_one_letter_code
_entity_poly.pdbx_strand_id
1 'polypeptide(L)'
;WVFVKAIQTNAADTHTKTTHMALVKLLGETLKTKDGEVSTAEALKGKQAVALYFSAHWCPPCRGFTPKLAEAYKGLLAAGKSFEIVFVSSDREESAFDEYFGEQPWLALPYAERKLKAALSKQFKVSGIPSLIILDGETGELITKDGRDAVMEDLKGENFPWKPPTVWEAMGDEFMSGDGETVELSALRGEGKVVGLYFSAHWCPPCKAFTPLLVETYKKVKAAGKEFEVVFVSSDKDMGQFQEYFATMPWLAIPPGDKRKAALSTRFEVEGIPTLVLIDGATGETINAEGRGAVGG
;
A
#
# COMPACT_ATOMS: atom_id res chain seq x y z
N TRP A 1 -7.96 -42.79 11.96
CA TRP A 1 -7.17 -41.87 12.82
C TRP A 1 -5.78 -41.59 12.26
N VAL A 2 -5.31 -42.35 11.30
CA VAL A 2 -4.00 -42.15 10.64
C VAL A 2 -4.09 -41.27 9.41
N PHE A 3 -5.27 -41.11 8.80
CA PHE A 3 -5.47 -40.30 7.59
C PHE A 3 -5.65 -38.77 7.79
N VAL A 4 -5.97 -38.33 9.02
CA VAL A 4 -6.19 -36.91 9.34
C VAL A 4 -4.88 -36.14 9.65
N LYS A 5 -3.80 -36.87 10.01
CA LYS A 5 -2.50 -36.26 10.30
C LYS A 5 -1.62 -35.96 9.08
N ALA A 6 -1.97 -36.50 7.89
CA ALA A 6 -1.17 -36.31 6.67
C ALA A 6 -1.58 -35.09 5.84
N ILE A 7 -2.72 -34.47 6.13
CA ILE A 7 -3.21 -33.30 5.37
C ILE A 7 -2.81 -31.96 6.03
N GLN A 8 -2.48 -31.96 7.32
CA GLN A 8 -2.10 -30.72 8.05
C GLN A 8 -0.61 -30.34 7.96
N THR A 9 0.27 -31.22 7.47
CA THR A 9 1.71 -30.93 7.37
C THR A 9 2.17 -30.39 6.02
N ASN A 10 1.35 -30.47 4.97
CA ASN A 10 1.76 -30.05 3.61
C ASN A 10 1.31 -28.64 3.20
N ALA A 11 0.33 -28.03 3.87
CA ALA A 11 -0.17 -26.70 3.46
C ALA A 11 0.72 -25.56 3.98
N ALA A 12 1.26 -25.67 5.18
CA ALA A 12 2.16 -24.66 5.76
C ALA A 12 3.55 -24.67 5.09
N ASP A 13 4.07 -25.87 4.76
CA ASP A 13 5.41 -26.03 4.17
C ASP A 13 5.47 -25.65 2.70
N THR A 14 4.38 -25.83 1.94
CA THR A 14 4.29 -25.38 0.54
C THR A 14 4.09 -23.88 0.44
N HIS A 15 3.33 -23.25 1.34
CA HIS A 15 3.15 -21.80 1.35
C HIS A 15 4.47 -21.10 1.69
N THR A 16 5.21 -21.58 2.70
CA THR A 16 6.50 -20.99 3.11
C THR A 16 7.59 -21.13 2.03
N LYS A 17 7.61 -22.23 1.27
CA LYS A 17 8.57 -22.42 0.16
C LYS A 17 8.28 -21.51 -1.04
N THR A 18 7.02 -21.27 -1.36
CA THR A 18 6.63 -20.41 -2.50
C THR A 18 6.92 -18.93 -2.19
N THR A 19 6.78 -18.52 -0.95
CA THR A 19 6.88 -17.13 -0.47
C THR A 19 8.33 -16.62 -0.46
N HIS A 20 9.29 -17.43 0.01
CA HIS A 20 10.71 -17.06 -0.01
C HIS A 20 11.31 -16.95 -1.41
N MET A 21 10.70 -17.59 -2.41
CA MET A 21 11.12 -17.48 -3.81
C MET A 21 10.89 -16.08 -4.40
N ALA A 22 9.95 -15.30 -3.90
CA ALA A 22 9.66 -13.97 -4.43
C ALA A 22 10.81 -12.99 -4.19
N LEU A 23 11.35 -12.92 -2.96
CA LEU A 23 12.49 -12.06 -2.64
C LEU A 23 13.79 -12.57 -3.28
N VAL A 24 14.00 -13.89 -3.37
CA VAL A 24 15.16 -14.46 -4.10
C VAL A 24 15.10 -14.09 -5.58
N LYS A 25 13.94 -14.21 -6.22
CA LYS A 25 13.75 -13.79 -7.61
C LYS A 25 14.01 -12.30 -7.82
N LEU A 26 13.67 -11.49 -6.80
CA LEU A 26 13.82 -10.04 -6.83
C LEU A 26 15.27 -9.58 -6.57
N LEU A 27 15.97 -10.22 -5.62
CA LEU A 27 17.26 -9.76 -5.09
C LEU A 27 18.45 -10.66 -5.46
N GLY A 28 18.19 -11.77 -6.16
CA GLY A 28 19.22 -12.77 -6.46
C GLY A 28 19.42 -13.77 -5.33
N GLU A 29 20.30 -14.76 -5.60
CA GLU A 29 20.52 -15.90 -4.70
C GLU A 29 21.29 -15.51 -3.41
N THR A 30 22.13 -14.49 -3.49
CA THR A 30 23.01 -14.08 -2.38
C THR A 30 22.94 -12.58 -2.10
N LEU A 31 23.14 -12.23 -0.84
CA LEU A 31 23.31 -10.86 -0.35
C LEU A 31 24.67 -10.74 0.33
N LYS A 32 25.29 -9.56 0.26
CA LYS A 32 26.57 -9.26 0.90
C LYS A 32 26.34 -8.93 2.38
N THR A 33 27.18 -9.53 3.21
CA THR A 33 27.34 -9.22 4.64
C THR A 33 28.71 -8.58 4.90
N LYS A 34 29.02 -8.27 6.15
CA LYS A 34 30.38 -7.82 6.54
C LYS A 34 31.42 -8.90 6.40
N ASP A 35 31.02 -10.15 6.56
CA ASP A 35 31.92 -11.31 6.64
C ASP A 35 31.95 -12.14 5.33
N GLY A 36 31.18 -11.71 4.30
CA GLY A 36 31.07 -12.42 3.01
C GLY A 36 29.68 -12.35 2.42
N GLU A 37 29.20 -13.46 1.87
CA GLU A 37 27.85 -13.57 1.30
C GLU A 37 27.00 -14.55 2.07
N VAL A 38 25.70 -14.33 2.07
CA VAL A 38 24.69 -15.18 2.68
C VAL A 38 23.57 -15.46 1.67
N SER A 39 22.92 -16.61 1.76
CA SER A 39 21.73 -16.89 0.95
C SER A 39 20.64 -15.87 1.24
N THR A 40 20.08 -15.27 0.20
CA THR A 40 18.94 -14.33 0.29
C THR A 40 17.75 -14.97 1.03
N ALA A 41 17.46 -16.23 0.69
CA ALA A 41 16.36 -16.98 1.33
C ALA A 41 16.56 -17.11 2.85
N GLU A 42 17.79 -17.37 3.31
CA GLU A 42 18.10 -17.52 4.72
C GLU A 42 18.12 -16.19 5.47
N ALA A 43 18.76 -15.16 4.87
CA ALA A 43 18.92 -13.86 5.47
C ALA A 43 17.57 -13.12 5.67
N LEU A 44 16.63 -13.33 4.76
CA LEU A 44 15.32 -12.67 4.78
C LEU A 44 14.19 -13.54 5.35
N LYS A 45 14.51 -14.77 5.78
CA LYS A 45 13.53 -15.69 6.36
C LYS A 45 12.86 -15.10 7.60
N GLY A 46 11.53 -15.09 7.61
CA GLY A 46 10.72 -14.62 8.74
C GLY A 46 10.76 -13.10 8.97
N LYS A 47 11.32 -12.35 8.04
CA LYS A 47 11.22 -10.88 8.09
C LYS A 47 9.80 -10.45 7.75
N GLN A 48 9.23 -9.55 8.55
CA GLN A 48 7.91 -8.96 8.29
C GLN A 48 7.98 -7.88 7.21
N ALA A 49 9.09 -7.14 7.16
CA ALA A 49 9.35 -6.17 6.13
C ALA A 49 10.83 -6.19 5.70
N VAL A 50 11.07 -5.93 4.42
CA VAL A 50 12.40 -5.77 3.83
C VAL A 50 12.46 -4.44 3.10
N ALA A 51 13.41 -3.58 3.46
CA ALA A 51 13.60 -2.31 2.80
C ALA A 51 14.75 -2.35 1.81
N LEU A 52 14.54 -1.83 0.60
CA LEU A 52 15.58 -1.62 -0.40
C LEU A 52 16.07 -0.18 -0.27
N TYR A 53 17.30 0.00 0.18
CA TYR A 53 17.91 1.31 0.39
C TYR A 53 18.79 1.69 -0.81
N PHE A 54 18.23 2.49 -1.71
CA PHE A 54 18.97 3.05 -2.86
C PHE A 54 19.75 4.27 -2.41
N SER A 55 21.08 4.17 -2.47
CA SER A 55 22.00 5.19 -1.95
C SER A 55 23.36 5.15 -2.62
N ALA A 56 24.25 6.09 -2.30
CA ALA A 56 25.63 6.09 -2.75
C ALA A 56 26.51 6.95 -1.83
N HIS A 57 27.80 6.60 -1.73
CA HIS A 57 28.79 7.33 -0.94
C HIS A 57 29.01 8.77 -1.44
N TRP A 58 29.01 8.97 -2.76
CA TRP A 58 29.17 10.30 -3.36
C TRP A 58 27.99 11.25 -3.17
N CYS A 59 26.87 10.78 -2.63
CA CYS A 59 25.61 11.54 -2.50
C CYS A 59 25.52 12.20 -1.10
N PRO A 60 25.70 13.53 -0.96
CA PRO A 60 25.67 14.20 0.35
C PRO A 60 24.37 14.00 1.13
N PRO A 61 23.14 14.11 0.52
CA PRO A 61 21.89 13.80 1.23
C PRO A 61 21.83 12.35 1.75
N CYS A 62 22.43 11.42 1.02
CA CYS A 62 22.49 10.00 1.40
C CYS A 62 23.34 9.83 2.67
N ARG A 63 24.54 10.42 2.70
CA ARG A 63 25.42 10.38 3.87
C ARG A 63 24.79 11.04 5.12
N GLY A 64 23.92 12.04 4.92
CA GLY A 64 23.16 12.64 6.02
C GLY A 64 22.01 11.78 6.52
N PHE A 65 21.44 10.94 5.65
CA PHE A 65 20.30 10.07 5.99
C PHE A 65 20.75 8.71 6.58
N THR A 66 21.83 8.11 6.06
CA THR A 66 22.30 6.77 6.47
C THR A 66 22.48 6.60 8.00
N PRO A 67 23.11 7.51 8.73
CA PRO A 67 23.25 7.35 10.19
C PRO A 67 21.90 7.40 10.91
N LYS A 68 20.96 8.22 10.46
CA LYS A 68 19.60 8.29 11.04
C LYS A 68 18.83 6.98 10.78
N LEU A 69 18.95 6.45 9.56
CA LEU A 69 18.36 5.16 9.20
C LEU A 69 18.98 4.03 10.03
N ALA A 70 20.29 4.07 10.29
CA ALA A 70 20.99 3.08 11.10
C ALA A 70 20.55 3.12 12.58
N GLU A 71 20.29 4.29 13.12
CA GLU A 71 19.72 4.45 14.45
C GLU A 71 18.29 3.88 14.53
N ALA A 72 17.43 4.27 13.58
CA ALA A 72 16.07 3.74 13.47
C ALA A 72 16.05 2.21 13.32
N TYR A 73 16.88 1.66 12.44
CA TYR A 73 17.00 0.21 12.23
C TYR A 73 17.38 -0.52 13.52
N LYS A 74 18.38 -0.04 14.26
CA LYS A 74 18.78 -0.62 15.55
C LYS A 74 17.65 -0.53 16.57
N GLY A 75 16.95 0.61 16.62
CA GLY A 75 15.80 0.81 17.49
C GLY A 75 14.65 -0.15 17.20
N LEU A 76 14.31 -0.36 15.93
CA LEU A 76 13.29 -1.31 15.49
C LEU A 76 13.64 -2.75 15.87
N LEU A 77 14.90 -3.16 15.64
CA LEU A 77 15.36 -4.50 16.04
C LEU A 77 15.33 -4.67 17.57
N ALA A 78 15.72 -3.65 18.32
CA ALA A 78 15.65 -3.68 19.79
C ALA A 78 14.21 -3.75 20.30
N ALA A 79 13.25 -3.19 19.55
CA ALA A 79 11.82 -3.30 19.81
C ALA A 79 11.20 -4.64 19.34
N GLY A 80 12.02 -5.61 18.90
CA GLY A 80 11.59 -6.93 18.46
C GLY A 80 10.93 -6.96 17.07
N LYS A 81 11.10 -5.92 16.26
CA LYS A 81 10.55 -5.90 14.89
C LYS A 81 11.41 -6.75 13.95
N SER A 82 10.79 -7.63 13.19
CA SER A 82 11.45 -8.48 12.18
C SER A 82 11.66 -7.69 10.88
N PHE A 83 12.62 -6.77 10.91
CA PHE A 83 12.95 -5.87 9.82
C PHE A 83 14.34 -6.15 9.25
N GLU A 84 14.51 -5.98 7.93
CA GLU A 84 15.82 -6.03 7.29
C GLU A 84 15.94 -4.93 6.24
N ILE A 85 17.17 -4.46 6.02
CA ILE A 85 17.49 -3.49 4.96
C ILE A 85 18.51 -4.13 4.02
N VAL A 86 18.31 -3.94 2.72
CA VAL A 86 19.25 -4.31 1.68
C VAL A 86 19.71 -3.05 0.96
N PHE A 87 20.97 -2.68 1.11
CA PHE A 87 21.59 -1.57 0.41
C PHE A 87 21.74 -1.87 -1.08
N VAL A 88 21.24 -1.00 -1.93
CA VAL A 88 21.30 -1.05 -3.40
C VAL A 88 22.13 0.13 -3.88
N SER A 89 23.43 -0.09 -4.10
CA SER A 89 24.39 0.96 -4.37
C SER A 89 24.26 1.59 -5.76
N SER A 90 24.37 2.91 -5.80
CA SER A 90 24.61 3.70 -7.01
C SER A 90 26.05 4.23 -7.10
N ASP A 91 26.97 3.66 -6.32
CA ASP A 91 28.38 3.99 -6.44
C ASP A 91 28.95 3.55 -7.81
N ARG A 92 29.95 4.28 -8.27
CA ARG A 92 30.56 4.05 -9.58
C ARG A 92 31.69 3.04 -9.51
N GLU A 93 32.34 2.95 -8.34
CA GLU A 93 33.47 2.09 -8.06
C GLU A 93 33.17 1.16 -6.91
N GLU A 94 33.67 -0.07 -6.96
CA GLU A 94 33.46 -1.07 -5.92
C GLU A 94 34.10 -0.65 -4.59
N SER A 95 35.25 0.01 -4.63
CA SER A 95 35.90 0.54 -3.43
C SER A 95 35.05 1.55 -2.68
N ALA A 96 34.34 2.44 -3.39
CA ALA A 96 33.43 3.40 -2.78
C ALA A 96 32.18 2.70 -2.19
N PHE A 97 31.71 1.65 -2.85
CA PHE A 97 30.65 0.80 -2.32
C PHE A 97 31.10 0.10 -1.01
N ASP A 98 32.28 -0.51 -1.00
CA ASP A 98 32.79 -1.25 0.16
C ASP A 98 33.02 -0.31 1.36
N GLU A 99 33.60 0.88 1.14
CA GLU A 99 33.78 1.89 2.16
C GLU A 99 32.43 2.30 2.75
N TYR A 100 31.46 2.67 1.92
CA TYR A 100 30.16 3.14 2.38
C TYR A 100 29.32 2.03 2.99
N PHE A 101 29.36 0.81 2.45
CA PHE A 101 28.72 -0.34 3.06
C PHE A 101 29.36 -0.68 4.42
N GLY A 102 30.66 -0.42 4.58
CA GLY A 102 31.38 -0.56 5.84
C GLY A 102 30.72 0.14 7.02
N GLU A 103 30.08 1.30 6.79
CA GLU A 103 29.40 2.11 7.80
C GLU A 103 27.98 1.64 8.13
N GLN A 104 27.39 0.74 7.34
CA GLN A 104 25.97 0.36 7.39
C GLN A 104 25.78 -0.96 8.14
N PRO A 105 24.79 -1.09 9.04
CA PRO A 105 24.62 -2.29 9.89
C PRO A 105 23.77 -3.42 9.27
N TRP A 106 23.37 -3.31 8.02
CA TRP A 106 22.47 -4.21 7.31
C TRP A 106 23.13 -4.95 6.15
N LEU A 107 22.34 -5.61 5.32
CA LEU A 107 22.79 -6.36 4.14
C LEU A 107 22.97 -5.45 2.91
N ALA A 108 23.62 -5.95 1.87
CA ALA A 108 23.68 -5.26 0.59
C ALA A 108 23.47 -6.21 -0.59
N LEU A 109 22.96 -5.66 -1.68
CA LEU A 109 23.06 -6.31 -2.99
C LEU A 109 24.54 -6.33 -3.42
N PRO A 110 25.12 -7.49 -3.84
CA PRO A 110 26.50 -7.52 -4.29
C PRO A 110 26.79 -6.46 -5.36
N TYR A 111 27.93 -5.79 -5.27
CA TYR A 111 28.27 -4.72 -6.22
C TYR A 111 28.25 -5.18 -7.67
N ALA A 112 28.65 -6.42 -7.94
CA ALA A 112 28.65 -7.02 -9.27
C ALA A 112 27.22 -7.08 -9.91
N GLU A 113 26.16 -7.05 -9.11
CA GLU A 113 24.77 -7.19 -9.56
C GLU A 113 24.18 -5.88 -10.15
N ARG A 114 24.96 -5.22 -11.06
CA ARG A 114 24.56 -3.95 -11.70
C ARG A 114 23.28 -4.05 -12.53
N LYS A 115 23.07 -5.21 -13.18
CA LYS A 115 21.85 -5.46 -13.97
C LYS A 115 20.63 -5.56 -13.08
N LEU A 116 20.77 -6.23 -11.96
CA LEU A 116 19.71 -6.40 -10.98
C LEU A 116 19.37 -5.05 -10.32
N LYS A 117 20.40 -4.27 -9.94
CA LYS A 117 20.20 -2.88 -9.46
C LYS A 117 19.41 -2.04 -10.46
N ALA A 118 19.73 -2.11 -11.74
CA ALA A 118 19.01 -1.35 -12.77
C ALA A 118 17.55 -1.82 -12.92
N ALA A 119 17.32 -3.13 -12.86
CA ALA A 119 15.98 -3.72 -12.90
C ALA A 119 15.13 -3.26 -11.71
N LEU A 120 15.68 -3.30 -10.48
CA LEU A 120 15.02 -2.83 -9.26
C LEU A 120 14.68 -1.34 -9.34
N SER A 121 15.63 -0.51 -9.80
CA SER A 121 15.40 0.93 -9.96
C SER A 121 14.25 1.22 -10.94
N LYS A 122 14.17 0.46 -12.03
CA LYS A 122 13.09 0.57 -13.02
C LYS A 122 11.75 0.09 -12.44
N GLN A 123 11.74 -1.08 -11.80
CA GLN A 123 10.52 -1.69 -11.21
C GLN A 123 9.87 -0.77 -10.19
N PHE A 124 10.65 -0.20 -9.27
CA PHE A 124 10.15 0.67 -8.21
C PHE A 124 10.11 2.15 -8.61
N LYS A 125 10.45 2.48 -9.87
CA LYS A 125 10.46 3.86 -10.40
C LYS A 125 11.31 4.81 -9.54
N VAL A 126 12.49 4.34 -9.11
CA VAL A 126 13.43 5.14 -8.32
C VAL A 126 14.03 6.24 -9.18
N SER A 127 13.60 7.47 -8.95
CA SER A 127 14.02 8.68 -9.71
C SER A 127 15.18 9.44 -9.07
N GLY A 128 15.52 9.14 -7.82
CA GLY A 128 16.57 9.82 -7.06
C GLY A 128 17.03 9.03 -5.85
N ILE A 129 18.13 9.49 -5.24
CA ILE A 129 18.69 8.93 -4.00
C ILE A 129 18.89 10.04 -2.96
N PRO A 130 18.72 9.74 -1.65
CA PRO A 130 18.36 8.45 -1.07
C PRO A 130 16.90 8.09 -1.29
N SER A 131 16.61 6.82 -1.58
CA SER A 131 15.25 6.26 -1.60
C SER A 131 15.19 5.00 -0.75
N LEU A 132 14.09 4.80 -0.04
CA LEU A 132 13.83 3.62 0.79
C LEU A 132 12.49 3.02 0.37
N ILE A 133 12.53 1.84 -0.25
CA ILE A 133 11.34 1.11 -0.72
C ILE A 133 11.09 -0.01 0.25
N ILE A 134 9.93 -0.06 0.88
CA ILE A 134 9.58 -1.11 1.85
C ILE A 134 8.71 -2.15 1.18
N LEU A 135 9.11 -3.39 1.30
CA LEU A 135 8.45 -4.57 0.78
C LEU A 135 7.94 -5.45 1.92
N ASP A 136 6.87 -6.15 1.68
CA ASP A 136 6.42 -7.25 2.53
C ASP A 136 7.48 -8.36 2.53
N GLY A 137 7.96 -8.73 3.70
CA GLY A 137 9.06 -9.70 3.85
C GLY A 137 8.65 -11.12 3.49
N GLU A 138 7.38 -11.39 3.43
CA GLU A 138 6.82 -12.69 3.09
C GLU A 138 6.51 -12.80 1.59
N THR A 139 5.81 -11.84 1.02
CA THR A 139 5.35 -11.88 -0.37
C THR A 139 6.27 -11.16 -1.35
N GLY A 140 7.15 -10.27 -0.88
CA GLY A 140 7.96 -9.38 -1.73
C GLY A 140 7.15 -8.26 -2.38
N GLU A 141 5.88 -8.10 -2.04
CA GLU A 141 5.01 -7.05 -2.56
C GLU A 141 5.38 -5.69 -1.98
N LEU A 142 5.10 -4.65 -2.75
CA LEU A 142 5.36 -3.28 -2.33
C LEU A 142 4.45 -2.88 -1.17
N ILE A 143 5.03 -2.51 -0.04
CA ILE A 143 4.33 -1.86 1.07
C ILE A 143 4.25 -0.35 0.81
N THR A 144 5.40 0.32 0.66
CA THR A 144 5.43 1.75 0.37
C THR A 144 6.73 2.16 -0.34
N LYS A 145 6.65 3.20 -1.17
CA LYS A 145 7.81 3.87 -1.78
C LYS A 145 8.34 5.01 -0.91
N ASP A 146 7.55 5.47 0.05
CA ASP A 146 7.85 6.56 0.95
C ASP A 146 8.45 6.06 2.28
N GLY A 147 9.23 4.98 2.21
CA GLY A 147 9.82 4.32 3.37
C GLY A 147 10.71 5.21 4.21
N ARG A 148 11.32 6.25 3.61
CA ARG A 148 12.12 7.23 4.34
C ARG A 148 11.26 7.97 5.38
N ASP A 149 10.12 8.47 4.94
CA ASP A 149 9.21 9.24 5.80
C ASP A 149 8.55 8.30 6.81
N ALA A 150 8.06 7.13 6.35
CA ALA A 150 7.47 6.11 7.22
C ALA A 150 8.39 5.71 8.40
N VAL A 151 9.69 5.47 8.14
CA VAL A 151 10.65 5.09 9.19
C VAL A 151 11.00 6.29 10.07
N MET A 152 11.14 7.50 9.51
CA MET A 152 11.54 8.69 10.29
C MET A 152 10.41 9.23 11.17
N GLU A 153 9.17 9.08 10.75
CA GLU A 153 7.99 9.48 11.53
C GLU A 153 7.62 8.44 12.61
N ASP A 154 8.09 7.22 12.47
CA ASP A 154 7.76 6.10 13.37
C ASP A 154 9.02 5.34 13.84
N LEU A 155 9.94 6.05 14.50
CA LEU A 155 11.20 5.48 15.00
C LEU A 155 11.01 4.34 16.01
N LYS A 156 9.84 4.23 16.63
CA LYS A 156 9.49 3.15 17.56
C LYS A 156 8.83 1.95 16.87
N GLY A 157 8.44 2.10 15.61
CA GLY A 157 7.76 1.06 14.85
C GLY A 157 6.36 0.74 15.38
N GLU A 158 5.63 1.74 15.86
CA GLU A 158 4.26 1.57 16.34
C GLU A 158 3.32 1.15 15.19
N ASN A 159 3.59 1.67 13.98
CA ASN A 159 2.86 1.35 12.75
C ASN A 159 3.57 0.30 11.87
N PHE A 160 4.67 -0.31 12.38
CA PHE A 160 5.39 -1.34 11.65
C PHE A 160 4.48 -2.53 11.29
N PRO A 161 4.54 -3.06 10.06
CA PRO A 161 5.51 -2.84 8.98
C PRO A 161 5.17 -1.70 8.01
N TRP A 162 4.45 -0.67 8.41
CA TRP A 162 4.01 0.50 7.62
C TRP A 162 3.15 0.14 6.42
N LYS A 163 2.45 -0.97 6.53
CA LYS A 163 1.49 -1.40 5.52
C LYS A 163 0.37 -0.36 5.46
N PRO A 164 0.08 0.22 4.29
CA PRO A 164 -1.07 1.10 4.17
C PRO A 164 -2.31 0.35 4.68
N PRO A 165 -3.22 1.03 5.37
CA PRO A 165 -4.46 0.38 5.78
C PRO A 165 -5.13 -0.24 4.57
N THR A 166 -5.73 -1.41 4.74
CA THR A 166 -6.59 -2.00 3.71
C THR A 166 -7.68 -1.00 3.33
N VAL A 167 -8.32 -1.15 2.19
CA VAL A 167 -9.41 -0.26 1.82
C VAL A 167 -10.52 -0.25 2.87
N TRP A 168 -10.77 -1.40 3.50
CA TRP A 168 -11.79 -1.56 4.54
C TRP A 168 -11.42 -0.81 5.83
N GLU A 169 -10.17 -0.89 6.26
CA GLU A 169 -9.65 -0.10 7.39
C GLU A 169 -9.67 1.41 7.08
N ALA A 170 -9.33 1.80 5.85
CA ALA A 170 -9.38 3.20 5.42
C ALA A 170 -10.82 3.72 5.31
N MET A 171 -11.78 2.86 4.98
CA MET A 171 -13.22 3.20 4.95
C MET A 171 -13.83 3.31 6.34
N GLY A 172 -13.26 2.62 7.36
CA GLY A 172 -13.81 2.55 8.71
C GLY A 172 -15.10 1.73 8.79
N ASP A 173 -15.70 1.72 9.97
CA ASP A 173 -16.76 0.76 10.30
C ASP A 173 -18.17 1.27 10.06
N GLU A 174 -18.38 2.60 9.96
CA GLU A 174 -19.69 3.22 9.94
C GLU A 174 -19.87 4.23 8.82
N PHE A 175 -21.04 4.25 8.21
CA PHE A 175 -21.43 5.15 7.12
C PHE A 175 -22.78 5.78 7.42
N MET A 176 -22.99 6.99 6.92
CA MET A 176 -24.27 7.69 7.01
C MET A 176 -25.19 7.26 5.85
N SER A 177 -26.43 6.91 6.16
CA SER A 177 -27.49 6.69 5.17
C SER A 177 -28.31 7.98 4.93
N GLY A 178 -29.11 7.99 3.86
CA GLY A 178 -29.90 9.16 3.48
C GLY A 178 -31.01 9.54 4.49
N ASP A 179 -31.46 8.61 5.33
CA ASP A 179 -32.41 8.80 6.43
C ASP A 179 -31.73 9.19 7.75
N GLY A 180 -30.38 9.32 7.75
CA GLY A 180 -29.60 9.72 8.92
C GLY A 180 -29.23 8.58 9.85
N GLU A 181 -29.52 7.34 9.49
CA GLU A 181 -29.10 6.17 10.25
C GLU A 181 -27.62 5.81 9.96
N THR A 182 -27.02 5.08 10.87
CA THR A 182 -25.66 4.53 10.71
C THR A 182 -25.75 3.13 10.11
N VAL A 183 -24.96 2.88 9.07
CA VAL A 183 -24.82 1.59 8.39
C VAL A 183 -23.42 1.05 8.59
N GLU A 184 -23.32 -0.19 9.05
CA GLU A 184 -22.07 -0.89 9.31
C GLU A 184 -21.33 -1.26 8.02
N LEU A 185 -19.98 -1.31 8.08
CA LEU A 185 -19.11 -1.76 6.98
C LEU A 185 -19.51 -3.13 6.42
N SER A 186 -20.03 -4.02 7.26
CA SER A 186 -20.51 -5.35 6.86
C SER A 186 -21.53 -5.32 5.72
N ALA A 187 -22.31 -4.25 5.62
CA ALA A 187 -23.28 -4.04 4.53
C ALA A 187 -22.61 -3.83 3.15
N LEU A 188 -21.35 -3.37 3.14
CA LEU A 188 -20.57 -3.12 1.92
C LEU A 188 -19.73 -4.33 1.49
N ARG A 189 -19.54 -5.32 2.37
CA ARG A 189 -18.69 -6.48 2.11
C ARG A 189 -19.51 -7.69 1.65
N GLY A 190 -18.94 -8.51 0.76
CA GLY A 190 -19.54 -9.78 0.32
C GLY A 190 -19.08 -10.20 -1.06
N GLU A 191 -19.16 -11.52 -1.33
CA GLU A 191 -18.89 -12.10 -2.65
C GLU A 191 -19.88 -11.57 -3.70
N GLY A 192 -19.37 -11.22 -4.88
CA GLY A 192 -20.17 -10.70 -6.00
C GLY A 192 -20.68 -9.27 -5.80
N LYS A 193 -20.38 -8.63 -4.67
CA LYS A 193 -20.72 -7.24 -4.43
C LYS A 193 -19.68 -6.32 -5.05
N VAL A 194 -20.13 -5.22 -5.65
CA VAL A 194 -19.28 -4.13 -6.14
C VAL A 194 -19.58 -2.88 -5.33
N VAL A 195 -18.54 -2.19 -4.86
CA VAL A 195 -18.66 -0.93 -4.13
C VAL A 195 -18.05 0.19 -4.95
N GLY A 196 -18.83 1.25 -5.20
CA GLY A 196 -18.37 2.47 -5.85
C GLY A 196 -17.99 3.52 -4.82
N LEU A 197 -16.73 3.94 -4.79
CA LEU A 197 -16.29 5.08 -3.99
C LEU A 197 -16.42 6.34 -4.84
N TYR A 198 -17.39 7.18 -4.50
CA TYR A 198 -17.73 8.38 -5.28
C TYR A 198 -17.21 9.64 -4.60
N PHE A 199 -16.07 10.14 -5.06
CA PHE A 199 -15.47 11.40 -4.60
C PHE A 199 -16.12 12.58 -5.32
N SER A 200 -16.80 13.44 -4.56
CA SER A 200 -17.62 14.51 -5.14
C SER A 200 -17.86 15.65 -4.15
N ALA A 201 -18.49 16.76 -4.62
CA ALA A 201 -18.90 17.85 -3.78
C ALA A 201 -20.04 18.68 -4.43
N HIS A 202 -20.87 19.31 -3.59
CA HIS A 202 -21.97 20.20 -4.00
C HIS A 202 -21.47 21.41 -4.82
N TRP A 203 -20.36 22.00 -4.42
CA TRP A 203 -19.77 23.18 -5.10
C TRP A 203 -19.15 22.89 -6.46
N CYS A 204 -19.07 21.61 -6.89
CA CYS A 204 -18.40 21.16 -8.12
C CYS A 204 -19.42 21.01 -9.26
N PRO A 205 -19.43 21.88 -10.30
CA PRO A 205 -20.41 21.79 -11.39
C PRO A 205 -20.35 20.47 -12.17
N PRO A 206 -19.16 19.92 -12.56
CA PRO A 206 -19.09 18.62 -13.20
C PRO A 206 -19.66 17.48 -12.34
N CYS A 207 -19.52 17.57 -11.00
CA CYS A 207 -20.08 16.62 -10.07
C CYS A 207 -21.61 16.63 -10.09
N LYS A 208 -22.20 17.83 -10.05
CA LYS A 208 -23.68 18.01 -10.14
C LYS A 208 -24.25 17.46 -11.45
N ALA A 209 -23.49 17.55 -12.54
CA ALA A 209 -23.92 16.99 -13.82
C ALA A 209 -23.82 15.45 -13.86
N PHE A 210 -22.84 14.88 -13.18
CA PHE A 210 -22.59 13.44 -13.17
C PHE A 210 -23.49 12.67 -12.15
N THR A 211 -23.78 13.25 -11.00
CA THR A 211 -24.56 12.57 -9.93
C THR A 211 -25.90 12.02 -10.41
N PRO A 212 -26.74 12.75 -11.18
CA PRO A 212 -28.01 12.20 -11.68
C PRO A 212 -27.82 10.95 -12.56
N LEU A 213 -26.78 10.91 -13.39
CA LEU A 213 -26.47 9.76 -14.23
C LEU A 213 -26.05 8.55 -13.39
N LEU A 214 -25.25 8.78 -12.36
CA LEU A 214 -24.86 7.71 -11.41
C LEU A 214 -26.08 7.19 -10.63
N VAL A 215 -26.99 8.09 -10.20
CA VAL A 215 -28.26 7.71 -9.51
C VAL A 215 -29.12 6.83 -10.42
N GLU A 216 -29.25 7.19 -11.68
CA GLU A 216 -30.02 6.38 -12.65
C GLU A 216 -29.39 5.01 -12.86
N THR A 217 -28.05 4.98 -13.05
CA THR A 217 -27.30 3.74 -13.20
C THR A 217 -27.40 2.87 -11.95
N TYR A 218 -27.25 3.44 -10.76
CA TYR A 218 -27.43 2.73 -9.48
C TYR A 218 -28.79 2.06 -9.38
N LYS A 219 -29.86 2.79 -9.68
CA LYS A 219 -31.26 2.25 -9.66
C LYS A 219 -31.44 1.11 -10.65
N LYS A 220 -30.90 1.24 -11.87
CA LYS A 220 -30.96 0.19 -12.90
C LYS A 220 -30.21 -1.07 -12.46
N VAL A 221 -29.01 -0.93 -11.92
CA VAL A 221 -28.19 -2.05 -11.44
C VAL A 221 -28.86 -2.78 -10.28
N LYS A 222 -29.40 -2.03 -9.31
CA LYS A 222 -30.18 -2.60 -8.18
C LYS A 222 -31.46 -3.29 -8.66
N ALA A 223 -32.19 -2.72 -9.60
CA ALA A 223 -33.40 -3.32 -10.19
C ALA A 223 -33.09 -4.61 -10.97
N ALA A 224 -31.88 -4.73 -11.54
CA ALA A 224 -31.39 -5.95 -12.17
C ALA A 224 -30.92 -7.03 -11.16
N GLY A 225 -31.12 -6.83 -9.86
CA GLY A 225 -30.74 -7.77 -8.81
C GLY A 225 -29.24 -7.90 -8.58
N LYS A 226 -28.45 -6.91 -8.98
CA LYS A 226 -26.99 -6.91 -8.78
C LYS A 226 -26.64 -6.31 -7.41
N GLU A 227 -25.68 -6.93 -6.76
CA GLU A 227 -25.11 -6.48 -5.51
C GLU A 227 -24.14 -5.30 -5.77
N PHE A 228 -24.70 -4.09 -5.79
CA PHE A 228 -23.96 -2.84 -6.01
C PHE A 228 -24.30 -1.83 -4.93
N GLU A 229 -23.28 -1.21 -4.36
CA GLU A 229 -23.44 -0.12 -3.40
C GLU A 229 -22.49 1.04 -3.74
N VAL A 230 -22.85 2.25 -3.33
CA VAL A 230 -22.01 3.43 -3.51
C VAL A 230 -21.78 4.10 -2.16
N VAL A 231 -20.59 4.62 -1.97
CA VAL A 231 -20.23 5.47 -0.82
C VAL A 231 -19.77 6.82 -1.35
N PHE A 232 -20.55 7.85 -1.04
CA PHE A 232 -20.17 9.22 -1.32
C PHE A 232 -19.08 9.68 -0.34
N VAL A 233 -17.89 10.00 -0.87
CA VAL A 233 -16.77 10.55 -0.12
C VAL A 233 -16.77 12.07 -0.35
N SER A 234 -17.29 12.81 0.64
CA SER A 234 -17.55 14.24 0.47
C SER A 234 -16.29 15.09 0.49
N SER A 235 -16.21 16.02 -0.48
CA SER A 235 -15.27 17.15 -0.51
C SER A 235 -15.98 18.49 -0.25
N ASP A 236 -17.17 18.47 0.35
CA ASP A 236 -17.87 19.67 0.73
C ASP A 236 -17.13 20.43 1.84
N LYS A 237 -17.38 21.72 1.92
CA LYS A 237 -16.70 22.60 2.87
C LYS A 237 -17.35 22.60 4.26
N ASP A 238 -18.64 22.27 4.31
CA ASP A 238 -19.45 22.28 5.51
C ASP A 238 -20.59 21.26 5.42
N MET A 239 -21.22 21.00 6.57
CA MET A 239 -22.34 20.03 6.69
C MET A 239 -23.60 20.47 5.94
N GLY A 240 -23.83 21.76 5.78
CA GLY A 240 -25.02 22.26 5.06
C GLY A 240 -24.96 21.90 3.58
N GLN A 241 -23.84 22.21 2.91
CA GLN A 241 -23.58 21.83 1.51
C GLN A 241 -23.65 20.31 1.33
N PHE A 242 -23.04 19.56 2.26
CA PHE A 242 -23.08 18.11 2.23
C PHE A 242 -24.51 17.57 2.31
N GLN A 243 -25.32 18.02 3.29
CA GLN A 243 -26.68 17.52 3.49
C GLN A 243 -27.57 17.83 2.27
N GLU A 244 -27.50 19.05 1.74
CA GLU A 244 -28.26 19.44 0.54
C GLU A 244 -27.90 18.54 -0.65
N TYR A 245 -26.62 18.25 -0.85
CA TYR A 245 -26.19 17.42 -1.97
C TYR A 245 -26.46 15.95 -1.75
N PHE A 246 -26.18 15.43 -0.54
CA PHE A 246 -26.42 14.05 -0.19
C PHE A 246 -27.91 13.65 -0.23
N ALA A 247 -28.84 14.58 0.05
CA ALA A 247 -30.28 14.35 -0.11
C ALA A 247 -30.69 13.98 -1.55
N THR A 248 -29.84 14.22 -2.55
CA THR A 248 -30.09 13.80 -3.94
C THR A 248 -29.60 12.38 -4.25
N MET A 249 -28.97 11.70 -3.29
CA MET A 249 -28.27 10.44 -3.46
C MET A 249 -28.96 9.31 -2.67
N PRO A 250 -29.16 8.12 -3.28
CA PRO A 250 -29.85 7.01 -2.61
C PRO A 250 -28.90 5.99 -1.92
N TRP A 251 -27.67 6.36 -1.67
CA TRP A 251 -26.60 5.49 -1.17
C TRP A 251 -25.99 6.01 0.14
N LEU A 252 -24.85 5.42 0.54
CA LEU A 252 -24.16 5.75 1.79
C LEU A 252 -23.18 6.92 1.62
N ALA A 253 -22.73 7.53 2.72
CA ALA A 253 -21.78 8.63 2.68
C ALA A 253 -20.76 8.62 3.84
N ILE A 254 -19.60 9.20 3.56
CA ILE A 254 -18.61 9.69 4.50
C ILE A 254 -18.71 11.22 4.49
N PRO A 255 -19.07 11.86 5.60
CA PRO A 255 -19.32 13.31 5.67
C PRO A 255 -18.02 14.14 5.51
N PRO A 256 -18.12 15.46 5.24
CA PRO A 256 -16.97 16.34 5.16
C PRO A 256 -16.23 16.47 6.50
N GLY A 257 -14.92 16.69 6.43
CA GLY A 257 -14.05 16.79 7.60
C GLY A 257 -13.62 15.44 8.19
N ASP A 258 -14.13 14.32 7.68
CA ASP A 258 -13.71 13.00 8.10
C ASP A 258 -12.31 12.65 7.56
N LYS A 259 -11.43 12.18 8.44
CA LYS A 259 -10.05 11.78 8.08
C LYS A 259 -9.97 10.65 7.04
N ARG A 260 -11.01 9.82 6.94
CA ARG A 260 -11.12 8.74 5.96
C ARG A 260 -11.03 9.24 4.51
N LYS A 261 -11.57 10.44 4.24
CA LYS A 261 -11.45 11.06 2.91
C LYS A 261 -10.00 11.19 2.47
N ALA A 262 -9.11 11.69 3.34
CA ALA A 262 -7.70 11.88 3.00
C ALA A 262 -7.02 10.54 2.73
N ALA A 263 -7.24 9.54 3.58
CA ALA A 263 -6.69 8.20 3.42
C ALA A 263 -7.15 7.52 2.11
N LEU A 264 -8.45 7.61 1.80
CA LEU A 264 -9.03 7.07 0.57
C LEU A 264 -8.54 7.82 -0.69
N SER A 265 -8.45 9.17 -0.62
CA SER A 265 -7.93 9.96 -1.74
C SER A 265 -6.48 9.62 -2.07
N THR A 266 -5.64 9.46 -1.05
CA THR A 266 -4.23 9.03 -1.23
C THR A 266 -4.16 7.61 -1.80
N ARG A 267 -4.94 6.67 -1.23
CA ARG A 267 -4.93 5.27 -1.68
C ARG A 267 -5.30 5.10 -3.14
N PHE A 268 -6.30 5.85 -3.61
CA PHE A 268 -6.82 5.75 -4.98
C PHE A 268 -6.26 6.85 -5.92
N GLU A 269 -5.24 7.57 -5.48
CA GLU A 269 -4.56 8.61 -6.26
C GLU A 269 -5.57 9.63 -6.86
N VAL A 270 -6.57 10.06 -6.04
CA VAL A 270 -7.63 10.96 -6.48
C VAL A 270 -7.10 12.38 -6.64
N GLU A 271 -6.81 12.76 -7.87
CA GLU A 271 -6.29 14.09 -8.21
C GLU A 271 -7.39 15.16 -8.43
N GLY A 272 -8.65 14.73 -8.63
CA GLY A 272 -9.76 15.64 -8.89
C GLY A 272 -11.12 15.01 -8.67
N ILE A 273 -12.18 15.83 -8.73
CA ILE A 273 -13.57 15.41 -8.63
C ILE A 273 -14.39 15.89 -9.84
N PRO A 274 -15.42 15.13 -10.28
CA PRO A 274 -15.86 13.84 -9.71
C PRO A 274 -14.92 12.67 -10.08
N THR A 275 -14.70 11.76 -9.13
CA THR A 275 -14.01 10.49 -9.38
C THR A 275 -14.88 9.36 -8.85
N LEU A 276 -14.98 8.25 -9.58
CA LEU A 276 -15.67 7.03 -9.18
C LEU A 276 -14.71 5.85 -9.33
N VAL A 277 -14.38 5.22 -8.21
CA VAL A 277 -13.56 4.00 -8.17
C VAL A 277 -14.46 2.82 -7.84
N LEU A 278 -14.41 1.75 -8.61
CA LEU A 278 -15.14 0.52 -8.35
C LEU A 278 -14.20 -0.52 -7.73
N ILE A 279 -14.61 -1.07 -6.58
CA ILE A 279 -13.86 -2.10 -5.86
C ILE A 279 -14.68 -3.36 -5.66
N ASP A 280 -14.02 -4.48 -5.53
CA ASP A 280 -14.60 -5.76 -5.19
C ASP A 280 -15.02 -5.80 -3.71
N GLY A 281 -16.25 -6.16 -3.42
CA GLY A 281 -16.80 -6.16 -2.06
C GLY A 281 -16.24 -7.27 -1.16
N ALA A 282 -15.68 -8.32 -1.72
CA ALA A 282 -15.05 -9.38 -0.93
C ALA A 282 -13.60 -9.05 -0.59
N THR A 283 -12.81 -8.61 -1.58
CA THR A 283 -11.36 -8.42 -1.45
C THR A 283 -10.95 -6.98 -1.18
N GLY A 284 -11.75 -6.00 -1.62
CA GLY A 284 -11.38 -4.58 -1.63
C GLY A 284 -10.43 -4.20 -2.76
N GLU A 285 -10.14 -5.12 -3.69
CA GLU A 285 -9.30 -4.82 -4.85
C GLU A 285 -10.01 -3.90 -5.84
N THR A 286 -9.25 -3.05 -6.51
CA THR A 286 -9.79 -2.15 -7.52
C THR A 286 -10.18 -2.91 -8.78
N ILE A 287 -11.48 -2.89 -9.11
CA ILE A 287 -12.03 -3.41 -10.37
C ILE A 287 -11.82 -2.39 -11.49
N ASN A 288 -12.10 -1.11 -11.20
CA ASN A 288 -11.99 -0.04 -12.17
C ASN A 288 -11.72 1.31 -11.45
N ALA A 289 -10.55 1.89 -11.68
CA ALA A 289 -10.19 3.17 -11.10
C ALA A 289 -10.90 4.37 -11.80
N GLU A 290 -11.39 4.17 -13.03
CA GLU A 290 -12.09 5.18 -13.83
C GLU A 290 -13.56 4.80 -14.06
N GLY A 291 -14.26 4.42 -13.01
CA GLY A 291 -15.65 3.94 -13.04
C GLY A 291 -16.65 4.92 -13.65
N ARG A 292 -16.30 6.22 -13.77
CA ARG A 292 -17.13 7.21 -14.45
C ARG A 292 -17.45 6.84 -15.90
N GLY A 293 -16.48 6.26 -16.61
CA GLY A 293 -16.67 5.83 -17.98
C GLY A 293 -17.66 4.66 -18.17
N ALA A 294 -17.95 3.95 -17.07
CA ALA A 294 -18.93 2.85 -17.08
C ALA A 294 -20.38 3.31 -16.78
N VAL A 295 -20.58 4.59 -16.44
CA VAL A 295 -21.88 5.16 -16.09
C VAL A 295 -22.53 5.75 -17.33
N GLY A 296 -23.77 5.33 -17.65
CA GLY A 296 -24.57 5.87 -18.76
C GLY A 296 -24.37 5.13 -20.10
N GLY A 297 -23.69 3.97 -20.08
CA GLY A 297 -23.59 3.06 -21.24
C GLY A 297 -24.77 2.10 -21.35
#